data_939b856ed6fc30fbdd0fe1d1ef7953c0
#
_entry.id   939b856ed6fc30fbdd0fe1d1ef7953c0
#
_cell.length_a   1.000
_cell.length_b   1.000
_cell.length_c   1.000
_cell.angle_alpha   90.00
_cell.angle_beta   90.00
_cell.angle_gamma   90.00
#
_symmetry.space_group_name_H-M   'P 1'
#
loop_
_entity.id
_entity.type
_entity.pdbx_description
1 polymer ?
#
loop_
_entity_poly.entity_id
_entity_poly.type
_entity_poly.pdbx_seq_one_letter_code
_entity_poly.pdbx_strand_id
1 'polypeptide(L)'
;MVVVPPHIRSAIADHAKDEDPNESCGLLLLDGDTAVEYVRATNASPSPYRFELFLDPVLWADLGDRELDQAVVHSHLSSPPRPSRTDVENIGLWEGRPYLIYSLREDDLAAWTIQDGQIAPLQLTS
;
A
#
# COMPACT_ATOMS: atom_id res chain seq x y z
N MET A 1 0.52 -14.19 5.73
CA MET A 1 -0.68 -13.55 6.30
C MET A 1 -0.32 -12.15 6.79
N VAL A 2 -1.22 -11.21 6.60
CA VAL A 2 -1.07 -9.84 7.09
C VAL A 2 -2.26 -9.52 8.00
N VAL A 3 -1.98 -9.03 9.20
CA VAL A 3 -3.01 -8.60 10.15
C VAL A 3 -3.09 -7.06 10.10
N VAL A 4 -4.24 -6.55 9.68
CA VAL A 4 -4.48 -5.09 9.61
C VAL A 4 -5.60 -4.75 10.57
N PRO A 5 -5.27 -4.18 11.75
CA PRO A 5 -6.31 -3.80 12.72
C PRO A 5 -7.32 -2.81 12.13
N PRO A 6 -8.56 -2.79 12.63
CA PRO A 6 -9.62 -1.93 12.10
C PRO A 6 -9.25 -0.45 12.02
N HIS A 7 -8.55 0.09 13.00
CA HIS A 7 -8.16 1.51 13.01
C HIS A 7 -7.14 1.83 11.90
N ILE A 8 -6.28 0.88 11.54
CA ILE A 8 -5.32 1.06 10.45
C ILE A 8 -6.04 0.94 9.10
N ARG A 9 -6.96 -0.02 8.96
CA ARG A 9 -7.78 -0.12 7.76
C ARG A 9 -8.56 1.17 7.52
N SER A 10 -9.14 1.74 8.58
CA SER A 10 -9.85 3.02 8.48
C SER A 10 -8.93 4.15 8.02
N ALA A 11 -7.71 4.21 8.53
CA ALA A 11 -6.74 5.22 8.13
C ALA A 11 -6.39 5.10 6.64
N ILE A 12 -6.25 3.88 6.12
CA ILE A 12 -6.01 3.63 4.71
C ILE A 12 -7.20 4.09 3.87
N ALA A 13 -8.42 3.74 4.27
CA ALA A 13 -9.64 4.12 3.57
C ALA A 13 -9.84 5.64 3.56
N ASP A 14 -9.60 6.31 4.68
CA ASP A 14 -9.71 7.77 4.79
C ASP A 14 -8.70 8.46 3.87
N HIS A 15 -7.48 7.95 3.80
CA HIS A 15 -6.46 8.50 2.90
C HIS A 15 -6.89 8.37 1.44
N ALA A 16 -7.44 7.23 1.06
CA ALA A 16 -7.92 7.00 -0.30
C ALA A 16 -9.04 7.99 -0.68
N LYS A 17 -9.95 8.27 0.24
CA LYS A 17 -11.03 9.24 0.03
C LYS A 17 -10.49 10.66 -0.09
N ASP A 18 -9.52 11.02 0.74
CA ASP A 18 -8.92 12.36 0.74
C ASP A 18 -8.16 12.65 -0.56
N GLU A 19 -7.56 11.64 -1.17
CA GLU A 19 -6.76 11.80 -2.40
C GLU A 19 -7.57 11.67 -3.70
N ASP A 20 -8.80 11.15 -3.64
CA ASP A 20 -9.66 11.03 -4.82
C ASP A 20 -9.79 12.40 -5.53
N PRO A 21 -9.53 12.50 -6.84
CA PRO A 21 -9.49 11.47 -7.88
C PRO A 21 -8.11 10.88 -8.19
N ASN A 22 -7.14 11.02 -7.30
CA ASN A 22 -5.81 10.42 -7.47
C ASN A 22 -5.70 9.17 -6.61
N GLU A 23 -4.79 8.26 -6.98
CA GLU A 23 -4.47 7.13 -6.13
C GLU A 23 -3.70 7.59 -4.89
N SER A 24 -4.11 7.12 -3.72
CA SER A 24 -3.33 7.32 -2.49
C SER A 24 -2.23 6.28 -2.42
N CYS A 25 -1.16 6.60 -1.71
CA CYS A 25 -0.12 5.63 -1.38
C CYS A 25 0.47 5.93 -0.01
N GLY A 26 0.98 4.89 0.63
CA GLY A 26 1.59 5.03 1.95
C GLY A 26 2.38 3.79 2.34
N LEU A 27 3.05 3.89 3.46
CA LEU A 27 3.79 2.79 4.06
C LEU A 27 2.98 2.15 5.17
N LEU A 28 3.00 0.83 5.20
CA LEU A 28 2.48 0.04 6.30
C LEU A 28 3.67 -0.50 7.08
N LEU A 29 3.76 -0.15 8.36
CA LEU A 29 4.81 -0.66 9.23
C LEU A 29 4.31 -1.92 9.91
N LEU A 30 5.10 -2.99 9.81
CA LEU A 30 4.74 -4.31 10.28
C LEU A 30 5.68 -4.78 11.39
N ASP A 31 5.10 -5.22 12.49
CA ASP A 31 5.80 -5.99 13.51
C ASP A 31 5.44 -7.46 13.28
N GLY A 32 6.37 -8.20 12.66
CA GLY A 32 6.05 -9.52 12.13
C GLY A 32 4.97 -9.41 11.05
N ASP A 33 3.85 -10.07 11.26
CA ASP A 33 2.72 -10.06 10.32
C ASP A 33 1.70 -8.97 10.62
N THR A 34 1.85 -8.23 11.75
CA THR A 34 0.84 -7.30 12.23
C THR A 34 1.20 -5.87 11.89
N ALA A 35 0.28 -5.18 11.22
CA ALA A 35 0.42 -3.76 10.94
C ALA A 35 0.25 -2.97 12.25
N VAL A 36 1.21 -2.08 12.53
CA VAL A 36 1.21 -1.25 13.73
C VAL A 36 1.04 0.23 13.43
N GLU A 37 1.33 0.65 12.20
CA GLU A 37 1.19 2.05 11.80
C GLU A 37 1.01 2.13 10.27
N TYR A 38 0.16 3.08 9.83
CA TYR A 38 0.07 3.47 8.43
C TYR A 38 0.57 4.91 8.29
N VAL A 39 1.54 5.11 7.43
CA VAL A 39 2.16 6.41 7.18
C VAL A 39 1.74 6.90 5.80
N ARG A 40 0.98 7.99 5.75
CA ARG A 40 0.58 8.61 4.49
C ARG A 40 1.81 9.10 3.74
N ALA A 41 1.88 8.80 2.45
CA ALA A 41 2.90 9.34 1.56
C ALA A 41 2.23 10.22 0.51
N THR A 42 3.04 10.96 -0.23
CA THR A 42 2.57 11.72 -1.37
C THR A 42 2.69 10.88 -2.63
N ASN A 43 1.65 10.88 -3.45
CA ASN A 43 1.73 10.31 -4.78
C ASN A 43 2.29 11.38 -5.73
N ALA A 44 3.55 11.21 -6.14
CA ALA A 44 4.23 12.15 -7.02
C ALA A 44 3.97 11.89 -8.51
N SER A 45 3.17 10.86 -8.84
CA SER A 45 2.85 10.54 -10.24
C SER A 45 1.88 11.57 -10.82
N PRO A 46 2.11 12.04 -12.06
CA PRO A 46 1.14 12.88 -12.75
C PRO A 46 -0.05 12.10 -13.30
N SER A 47 0.02 10.78 -13.32
CA SER A 47 -1.04 9.93 -13.86
C SER A 47 -2.03 9.52 -12.76
N PRO A 48 -3.36 9.61 -12.99
CA PRO A 48 -4.34 9.13 -12.01
C PRO A 48 -4.43 7.59 -11.93
N TYR A 49 -3.71 6.87 -12.80
CA TYR A 49 -3.79 5.41 -12.89
C TYR A 49 -2.59 4.68 -12.31
N ARG A 50 -1.66 5.41 -11.69
CA ARG A 50 -0.50 4.83 -11.02
C ARG A 50 -0.06 5.70 -9.86
N PHE A 51 0.87 5.20 -9.06
CA PHE A 51 1.44 5.99 -7.98
C PHE A 51 2.97 5.97 -8.02
N GLU A 52 3.56 7.04 -7.53
CA GLU A 52 4.98 7.14 -7.21
C GLU A 52 5.08 7.62 -5.77
N LEU A 53 5.47 6.72 -4.87
CA LEU A 53 5.51 7.01 -3.45
C LEU A 53 6.64 7.98 -3.12
N PHE A 54 6.30 9.12 -2.54
CA PHE A 54 7.25 10.10 -2.05
C PHE A 54 7.04 10.34 -0.56
N LEU A 55 8.14 10.30 0.19
CA LEU A 55 8.19 10.71 1.58
C LEU A 55 9.35 11.68 1.77
N ASP A 56 9.21 12.60 2.71
CA ASP A 56 10.30 13.46 3.13
C ASP A 56 11.52 12.60 3.47
N PRO A 57 12.73 12.93 2.94
CA PRO A 57 13.92 12.11 3.16
C PRO A 57 14.29 11.90 4.63
N VAL A 58 14.04 12.89 5.49
CA VAL A 58 14.32 12.77 6.92
C VAL A 58 13.37 11.78 7.56
N LEU A 59 12.07 11.86 7.22
CA LEU A 59 11.08 10.89 7.69
C LEU A 59 11.40 9.49 7.18
N TRP A 60 11.77 9.36 5.91
CA TRP A 60 12.12 8.06 5.34
C TRP A 60 13.29 7.41 6.08
N ALA A 61 14.34 8.21 6.39
CA ALA A 61 15.50 7.72 7.14
C ALA A 61 15.10 7.30 8.56
N ASP A 62 14.26 8.10 9.23
CA ASP A 62 13.76 7.79 10.57
C ASP A 62 12.97 6.48 10.59
N LEU A 63 12.10 6.28 9.61
CA LEU A 63 11.33 5.03 9.49
C LEU A 63 12.24 3.83 9.22
N GLY A 64 13.30 4.03 8.44
CA GLY A 64 14.30 2.98 8.15
C GLY A 64 15.10 2.55 9.36
N ASP A 65 15.25 3.42 10.36
CA ASP A 65 15.97 3.12 11.60
C ASP A 65 15.11 2.30 12.59
N ARG A 66 13.82 2.18 12.34
CA ARG A 66 12.93 1.35 13.18
C ARG A 66 13.10 -0.13 12.82
N GLU A 67 13.01 -0.99 13.82
CA GLU A 67 13.07 -2.45 13.64
C GLU A 67 11.72 -3.02 13.20
N LEU A 68 11.12 -2.40 12.19
CA LEU A 68 9.83 -2.81 11.62
C LEU A 68 9.98 -3.05 10.13
N ASP A 69 9.29 -4.06 9.63
CA ASP A 69 9.20 -4.30 8.20
C ASP A 69 8.31 -3.25 7.55
N GLN A 70 8.57 -2.96 6.29
CA GLN A 70 7.80 -1.99 5.53
C GLN A 70 7.09 -2.68 4.36
N ALA A 71 5.84 -2.34 4.19
CA ALA A 71 5.05 -2.73 3.04
C ALA A 71 4.43 -1.48 2.41
N VAL A 72 3.99 -1.58 1.17
CA VAL A 72 3.35 -0.48 0.48
C VAL A 72 1.84 -0.70 0.41
N VAL A 73 1.10 0.38 0.53
CA VAL A 73 -0.35 0.40 0.33
C VAL A 73 -0.66 1.48 -0.71
N HIS A 74 -1.50 1.17 -1.68
CA HIS A 74 -2.04 2.20 -2.56
C HIS A 74 -3.51 1.92 -2.85
N SER A 75 -4.22 2.91 -3.39
CA SER A 75 -5.63 2.77 -3.73
C SER A 75 -5.83 2.59 -5.23
N HIS A 76 -6.86 1.82 -5.56
CA HIS A 76 -7.50 1.85 -6.88
C HIS A 76 -8.79 2.64 -6.78
N LEU A 77 -9.08 3.48 -7.77
CA LEU A 77 -10.26 4.34 -7.73
C LEU A 77 -11.53 3.57 -8.06
N SER A 78 -11.51 2.81 -9.16
CA SER A 78 -12.69 2.12 -9.69
C SER A 78 -12.47 0.64 -9.99
N SER A 79 -11.24 0.16 -9.97
CA SER A 79 -10.94 -1.24 -10.23
C SER A 79 -10.88 -2.06 -8.95
N PRO A 80 -10.97 -3.41 -9.04
CA PRO A 80 -10.86 -4.27 -7.87
C PRO A 80 -9.50 -4.12 -7.16
N PRO A 81 -9.39 -4.54 -5.87
CA PRO A 81 -8.14 -4.46 -5.13
C PRO A 81 -7.19 -5.59 -5.52
N ARG A 82 -6.83 -5.63 -6.78
CA ARG A 82 -5.94 -6.62 -7.38
C ARG A 82 -4.86 -5.90 -8.18
N PRO A 83 -3.58 -6.36 -8.13
CA PRO A 83 -2.52 -5.72 -8.88
C PRO A 83 -2.85 -5.62 -10.37
N SER A 84 -2.72 -4.42 -10.91
CA SER A 84 -2.86 -4.16 -12.33
C SER A 84 -1.55 -4.50 -13.05
N ARG A 85 -1.58 -4.53 -14.38
CA ARG A 85 -0.37 -4.68 -15.18
C ARG A 85 0.64 -3.57 -14.86
N THR A 86 0.16 -2.34 -14.69
CA THR A 86 1.00 -1.20 -14.31
C THR A 86 1.67 -1.43 -12.95
N ASP A 87 0.94 -1.97 -11.97
CA ASP A 87 1.48 -2.31 -10.67
C ASP A 87 2.63 -3.31 -10.79
N VAL A 88 2.44 -4.37 -11.56
CA VAL A 88 3.46 -5.40 -11.75
C VAL A 88 4.70 -4.82 -12.43
N GLU A 89 4.52 -4.00 -13.47
CA GLU A 89 5.62 -3.40 -14.21
C GLU A 89 6.43 -2.41 -13.37
N ASN A 90 5.82 -1.77 -12.39
CA ASN A 90 6.44 -0.73 -11.56
C ASN A 90 6.71 -1.18 -10.12
N ILE A 91 6.79 -2.47 -9.86
CA ILE A 91 6.91 -3.00 -8.50
C ILE A 91 8.17 -2.49 -7.75
N GLY A 92 9.30 -2.40 -8.42
CA GLY A 92 10.53 -1.83 -7.87
C GLY A 92 10.93 -2.40 -6.51
N LEU A 93 11.11 -1.52 -5.52
CA LEU A 93 11.54 -1.87 -4.16
C LEU A 93 10.59 -2.80 -3.43
N TRP A 94 9.33 -2.88 -3.85
CA TRP A 94 8.28 -3.60 -3.13
C TRP A 94 8.18 -5.05 -3.54
N GLU A 95 8.99 -5.48 -4.50
CA GLU A 95 8.99 -6.86 -4.95
C GLU A 95 9.24 -7.82 -3.79
N GLY A 96 8.42 -8.86 -3.70
CA GLY A 96 8.51 -9.87 -2.64
C GLY A 96 7.97 -9.44 -1.28
N ARG A 97 7.62 -8.17 -1.10
CA ARG A 97 7.02 -7.65 0.14
C ARG A 97 5.50 -7.67 0.05
N PRO A 98 4.80 -7.60 1.19
CA PRO A 98 3.35 -7.42 1.14
C PRO A 98 2.99 -6.17 0.36
N TYR A 99 2.05 -6.32 -0.55
CA TYR A 99 1.57 -5.28 -1.46
C TYR A 99 0.07 -5.17 -1.29
N LEU A 100 -0.39 -4.07 -0.66
CA LEU A 100 -1.79 -3.92 -0.31
C LEU A 100 -2.46 -2.92 -1.24
N ILE A 101 -3.69 -3.22 -1.61
CA ILE A 101 -4.49 -2.38 -2.48
C ILE A 101 -5.86 -2.19 -1.85
N TYR A 102 -6.27 -0.93 -1.71
CA TYR A 102 -7.61 -0.56 -1.28
C TYR A 102 -8.41 -0.09 -2.49
N SER A 103 -9.53 -0.74 -2.77
CA SER A 103 -10.45 -0.29 -3.80
C SER A 103 -11.44 0.70 -3.21
N LEU A 104 -11.40 1.94 -3.66
CA LEU A 104 -12.33 2.98 -3.20
C LEU A 104 -13.77 2.64 -3.58
N ARG A 105 -13.97 2.16 -4.80
CA ARG A 105 -15.30 1.81 -5.31
C ARG A 105 -15.93 0.63 -4.56
N GLU A 106 -15.13 -0.41 -4.27
CA GLU A 106 -15.62 -1.63 -3.64
C GLU A 106 -15.54 -1.60 -2.12
N ASP A 107 -14.86 -0.58 -1.55
CA ASP A 107 -14.56 -0.50 -0.13
C ASP A 107 -13.95 -1.81 0.39
N ASP A 108 -12.95 -2.30 -0.31
CA ASP A 108 -12.31 -3.57 -0.03
C ASP A 108 -10.79 -3.44 -0.04
N LEU A 109 -10.13 -4.07 0.93
CA LEU A 109 -8.67 -4.10 1.06
C LEU A 109 -8.19 -5.53 0.83
N ALA A 110 -7.19 -5.69 -0.02
CA ALA A 110 -6.58 -6.99 -0.27
C ALA A 110 -5.05 -6.91 -0.22
N ALA A 111 -4.42 -8.02 0.09
CA ALA A 111 -2.98 -8.13 0.19
C ALA A 111 -2.44 -9.15 -0.82
N TRP A 112 -1.29 -8.84 -1.39
CA TRP A 112 -0.66 -9.60 -2.46
C TRP A 112 0.85 -9.63 -2.28
N THR A 113 1.51 -10.51 -3.00
CA THR A 113 2.94 -10.40 -3.30
C THR A 113 3.13 -10.38 -4.81
N ILE A 114 4.13 -9.64 -5.27
CA ILE A 114 4.53 -9.60 -6.67
C ILE A 114 6.00 -9.99 -6.71
N GLN A 115 6.29 -11.10 -7.38
CA GLN A 115 7.65 -11.65 -7.46
C GLN A 115 7.87 -12.22 -8.86
N ASP A 116 8.91 -11.75 -9.54
CA ASP A 116 9.25 -12.22 -10.91
C ASP A 116 8.07 -12.13 -11.87
N GLY A 117 7.29 -11.06 -11.78
CA GLY A 117 6.10 -10.86 -12.61
C GLY A 117 4.88 -11.69 -12.21
N GLN A 118 4.99 -12.50 -11.15
CA GLN A 118 3.88 -13.34 -10.67
C GLN A 118 3.21 -12.67 -9.47
N ILE A 119 1.87 -12.62 -9.51
CA ILE A 119 1.08 -12.13 -8.39
C ILE A 119 0.52 -13.32 -7.62
N ALA A 120 0.56 -13.23 -6.29
CA ALA A 120 0.00 -14.24 -5.40
C ALA A 120 -0.76 -13.56 -4.27
N PRO A 121 -1.96 -14.07 -3.91
CA PRO A 121 -2.70 -13.49 -2.81
C PRO A 121 -2.06 -13.82 -1.46
N LEU A 122 -2.15 -12.86 -0.54
CA LEU A 122 -1.84 -13.06 0.87
C LEU A 122 -3.13 -13.02 1.67
N GLN A 123 -3.23 -13.88 2.67
CA GLN A 123 -4.36 -13.83 3.59
C GLN A 123 -4.31 -12.52 4.37
N LEU A 124 -5.43 -11.81 4.37
CA LEU A 124 -5.60 -10.57 5.13
C LEU A 124 -6.62 -10.81 6.23
N THR A 125 -6.29 -10.38 7.44
CA THR A 125 -7.20 -10.49 8.59
C THR A 125 -7.12 -9.23 9.45
N SER A 126 -8.01 -9.09 10.38
CA SER A 126 -8.07 -7.92 11.28
C SER A 126 -7.78 -8.27 12.75
#